data_09e881080fc6c2aba70ca27de34cebea
#
_entry.id   09e881080fc6c2aba70ca27de34cebea
#
_cell.length_a   1.000
_cell.length_b   1.000
_cell.length_c   1.000
_cell.angle_alpha   90.00
_cell.angle_beta   90.00
_cell.angle_gamma   90.00
#
_symmetry.space_group_name_H-M   'P 1'
#
loop_
_entity.id
_entity.type
_entity.pdbx_description
1 polymer ?
#
loop_
_entity_poly.entity_id
_entity_poly.type
_entity_poly.pdbx_seq_one_letter_code
_entity_poly.pdbx_strand_id
1 'polypeptide(L)' 'MKIGDVVKLIEKPTLDWMEDYRDKTFRILDFPSETVVELMMIGSRPEWVWCIGKANVEITDENR' A
#
# COMPACT_ATOMS: atom_id res chain seq x y z
N MET A 1 6.56 0.03 10.16
CA MET A 1 6.39 0.00 8.68
C MET A 1 7.73 0.33 8.05
N LYS A 2 8.19 -0.53 7.15
CA LYS A 2 9.51 -0.37 6.57
C LYS A 2 9.49 -0.93 5.15
N ILE A 3 10.53 -0.62 4.40
CA ILE A 3 10.68 -1.09 3.03
C ILE A 3 10.64 -2.63 3.03
N GLY A 4 9.84 -3.19 2.12
CA GLY A 4 9.68 -4.62 2.02
C GLY A 4 8.49 -5.18 2.76
N ASP A 5 7.88 -4.39 3.65
CA ASP A 5 6.69 -4.83 4.36
C ASP A 5 5.53 -5.00 3.39
N VAL A 6 4.64 -5.94 3.71
CA VAL A 6 3.41 -6.14 2.97
C VAL A 6 2.29 -5.42 3.70
N VAL A 7 1.55 -4.60 2.96
CA VAL A 7 0.50 -3.78 3.54
C VAL A 7 -0.76 -3.90 2.68
N LYS A 8 -1.86 -3.43 3.22
CA LYS A 8 -3.10 -3.29 2.49
C LYS A 8 -3.71 -1.93 2.80
N LEU A 9 -4.68 -1.52 2.00
CA LEU A 9 -5.34 -0.25 2.22
C LEU A 9 -6.26 -0.35 3.43
N ILE A 10 -6.43 0.78 4.12
CA ILE A 10 -7.33 0.81 5.25
C ILE A 10 -8.77 0.68 4.76
N GLU A 11 -9.69 0.47 5.70
CA GLU A 11 -11.07 0.20 5.36
C GLU A 11 -11.73 1.37 4.63
N LYS A 12 -11.37 2.60 5.00
CA LYS A 12 -11.95 3.79 4.36
C LYS A 12 -10.83 4.69 3.84
N PRO A 13 -10.27 4.34 2.67
CA PRO A 13 -9.22 5.17 2.11
C PRO A 13 -9.73 6.55 1.71
N THR A 14 -8.81 7.51 1.62
CA THR A 14 -9.17 8.87 1.30
C THR A 14 -9.61 9.03 -0.15
N LEU A 15 -9.03 8.25 -1.07
CA LEU A 15 -9.28 8.41 -2.49
C LEU A 15 -10.25 7.36 -2.98
N ASP A 16 -11.17 7.78 -3.84
CA ASP A 16 -12.24 6.90 -4.29
C ASP A 16 -11.72 5.67 -5.02
N TRP A 17 -10.69 5.84 -5.85
CA TRP A 17 -10.17 4.71 -6.62
C TRP A 17 -9.57 3.62 -5.75
N MET A 18 -9.18 3.96 -4.54
CA MET A 18 -8.58 2.98 -3.64
C MET A 18 -9.58 1.94 -3.15
N GLU A 19 -10.86 2.27 -3.20
CA GLU A 19 -11.86 1.31 -2.73
C GLU A 19 -11.89 0.06 -3.60
N ASP A 20 -11.53 0.20 -4.86
CA ASP A 20 -11.50 -0.95 -5.76
C ASP A 20 -10.34 -1.88 -5.46
N TYR A 21 -9.39 -1.44 -4.64
CA TYR A 21 -8.18 -2.21 -4.37
C TYR A 21 -8.04 -2.56 -2.90
N ARG A 22 -9.10 -2.42 -2.11
CA ARG A 22 -9.01 -2.67 -0.68
C ARG A 22 -8.66 -4.10 -0.34
N ASP A 23 -9.01 -5.04 -1.21
CA ASP A 23 -8.74 -6.45 -1.00
C ASP A 23 -7.40 -6.88 -1.58
N LYS A 24 -6.62 -5.94 -2.09
CA LYS A 24 -5.31 -6.24 -2.65
C LYS A 24 -4.22 -6.01 -1.63
N THR A 25 -3.08 -6.65 -1.84
CA THR A 25 -1.92 -6.43 -0.99
C THR A 25 -0.85 -5.72 -1.79
N PHE A 26 -0.03 -4.97 -1.08
CA PHE A 26 1.01 -4.15 -1.68
C PHE A 26 2.31 -4.33 -0.91
N ARG A 27 3.41 -4.13 -1.60
CA ARG A 27 4.73 -4.16 -0.98
C ARG A 27 5.31 -2.75 -0.95
N ILE A 28 5.85 -2.35 0.19
CA ILE A 28 6.43 -1.02 0.33
C ILE A 28 7.78 -1.00 -0.39
N LEU A 29 7.93 -0.04 -1.29
CA LEU A 29 9.16 0.14 -2.06
C LEU A 29 10.03 1.24 -1.47
N ASP A 30 9.43 2.32 -1.00
CA ASP A 30 10.19 3.47 -0.55
C ASP A 30 9.30 4.40 0.25
N PHE A 31 9.92 5.35 0.92
CA PHE A 31 9.24 6.41 1.66
C PHE A 31 9.72 7.75 1.10
N PRO A 32 9.06 8.27 0.05
CA PRO A 32 9.50 9.55 -0.53
C PRO A 32 9.44 10.69 0.46
N SER A 33 8.59 10.61 1.48
CA SER A 33 8.56 11.61 2.54
C SER A 33 8.05 10.94 3.81
N GLU A 34 7.99 11.72 4.88
CA GLU A 34 7.56 11.16 6.17
C GLU A 34 6.10 10.74 6.16
N THR A 35 5.31 11.32 5.28
CA THR A 35 3.87 11.05 5.26
C THR A 35 3.43 10.29 4.01
N VAL A 36 4.35 9.94 3.13
CA VAL A 36 4.02 9.30 1.86
C VAL A 36 4.79 7.99 1.74
N VAL A 37 4.13 6.98 1.20
CA VAL A 37 4.73 5.67 0.98
C VAL A 37 4.55 5.30 -0.48
N GLU A 38 5.57 4.70 -1.06
CA GLU A 38 5.54 4.18 -2.42
C GLU A 38 5.26 2.69 -2.37
N LEU A 39 4.22 2.26 -3.09
CA LEU A 39 3.73 0.89 -3.04
C LEU A 39 3.70 0.27 -4.42
N MET A 40 3.92 -1.05 -4.46
CA MET A 40 3.72 -1.85 -5.66
C MET A 40 2.67 -2.90 -5.36
N MET A 41 1.66 -3.02 -6.24
CA MET A 41 0.63 -4.05 -6.06
C MET A 41 1.20 -5.42 -6.36
N ILE A 42 1.05 -6.32 -5.40
CA ILE A 42 1.57 -7.68 -5.55
C ILE A 42 0.69 -8.44 -6.53
N GLY A 43 1.35 -9.05 -7.51
CA GLY A 43 0.64 -9.90 -8.47
C GLY A 43 0.10 -9.18 -9.69
N SER A 44 0.28 -7.86 -9.79
CA SER A 44 -0.20 -7.14 -10.97
C SER A 44 0.80 -7.29 -12.13
N ARG A 45 0.26 -7.12 -13.34
CA ARG A 45 1.07 -7.15 -14.56
C ARG A 45 0.48 -6.19 -15.56
N PRO A 46 1.18 -5.14 -15.96
CA PRO A 46 2.49 -4.75 -15.41
C PRO A 46 2.40 -4.38 -13.94
N GLU A 47 3.55 -4.28 -13.31
CA GLU A 47 3.58 -3.90 -11.90
C GLU A 47 3.19 -2.44 -11.74
N TRP A 48 2.11 -2.21 -11.02
CA TRP A 48 1.63 -0.84 -10.77
C TRP A 48 2.28 -0.31 -9.50
N VAL A 49 2.71 0.94 -9.57
CA VAL A 49 3.37 1.60 -8.46
C VAL A 49 2.63 2.88 -8.15
N TRP A 50 2.36 3.10 -6.87
CA TRP A 50 1.66 4.30 -6.41
C TRP A 50 2.41 4.94 -5.26
N CYS A 51 2.27 6.28 -5.15
CA CYS A 51 2.70 7.00 -3.97
C CYS A 51 1.46 7.56 -3.30
N ILE A 52 1.20 7.14 -2.06
CA ILE A 52 0.01 7.56 -1.35
C ILE A 52 0.37 7.89 0.10
N GLY A 53 -0.55 8.57 0.78
CA GLY A 53 -0.33 8.91 2.17
C GLY A 53 -0.27 7.66 3.04
N LYS A 54 0.67 7.66 3.99
CA LYS A 54 0.84 6.51 4.88
C LYS A 54 -0.42 6.21 5.68
N ALA A 55 -1.25 7.22 5.93
CA ALA A 55 -2.47 7.02 6.69
C ALA A 55 -3.48 6.13 5.97
N ASN A 56 -3.27 5.87 4.68
CA ASN A 56 -4.19 5.05 3.91
C ASN A 56 -3.82 3.58 3.87
N VAL A 57 -2.76 3.17 4.55
CA VAL A 57 -2.30 1.78 4.53
C VAL A 57 -2.10 1.27 5.94
N GLU A 58 -2.19 -0.04 6.09
CA GLU A 58 -1.89 -0.70 7.34
C GLU A 58 -1.14 -1.98 7.05
N ILE A 59 -0.31 -2.39 7.99
CA ILE A 59 0.50 -3.59 7.82
C ILE A 59 -0.40 -4.81 7.92
N THR A 60 -0.23 -5.73 6.99
CA THR A 60 -0.81 -7.05 7.15
C THR A 60 0.22 -7.88 7.90
N ASP A 61 -0.16 -8.49 8.98
CA ASP A 61 0.82 -9.21 9.78
C ASP A 61 0.46 -10.67 9.95
N GLU A 62 -0.38 -11.16 9.10
CA GLU A 62 -0.82 -12.53 9.20
C GLU A 62 0.29 -13.53 8.93
N ASN A 63 1.37 -13.06 8.35
CA ASN A 63 2.50 -13.94 8.07
C ASN A 63 3.54 -13.91 9.17
N ARG A 64 3.23 -13.39 10.29
CA ARG A 64 4.13 -13.37 11.42
C ARG A 64 4.37 -14.76 11.93
#